data_54988929eadddac99f0d22d7b742ce31
#
_entry.id   54988929eadddac99f0d22d7b742ce31
#
_cell.length_a   1.000
_cell.length_b   1.000
_cell.length_c   1.000
_cell.angle_alpha   90.00
_cell.angle_beta   90.00
_cell.angle_gamma   90.00
#
_symmetry.space_group_name_H-M   'P 1'
#
loop_
_entity.id
_entity.type
_entity.pdbx_description
1 polymer ?
#
loop_
_entity_poly.entity_id
_entity_poly.type
_entity_poly.pdbx_seq_one_letter_code
_entity_poly.pdbx_strand_id
1 'polypeptide(L)'
;MINDAIDMLLQPAYETALDEEKIMPFARPNLEITKVTDDEMEAKISIIVAPEVELGQYKGLHVEKTAVEVTPEEIDAEIAKLASDNAELITKTGEAALGDTVVIDFVGYVDGKAFDGGAANNYSLELGSNSFIPGFEDQIVGMKENEEKDIQVKFPENYVPKLKGKDATFHIVLHEVKEKKVPAIDADFVSELAYDGVETVDQLKTKVENDIRARKEQDAKNAYYEALVKLIRDGSKITIHPQIIHDEVEAMKENFANQVQQNGLTLEQYYQITGQTPEDVESKMAVDAEINIRSVLALEKIAKVENLHVTQEEVDFELAKIAQQYSMELEKVKEILKPQMSSFARDIQNRKISEFLLANND
;
A
#
# COMPACT_ATOMS: atom_id res chain seq x y z
N MET A 1 -13.28 -17.21 -38.50
CA MET A 1 -13.21 -18.57 -39.14
C MET A 1 -11.77 -19.10 -39.27
N ILE A 2 -10.82 -18.41 -39.96
CA ILE A 2 -9.43 -18.92 -40.00
C ILE A 2 -8.75 -18.82 -38.64
N ASN A 3 -8.89 -17.71 -37.95
CA ASN A 3 -8.28 -17.54 -36.63
C ASN A 3 -8.86 -18.54 -35.61
N ASP A 4 -10.17 -18.78 -35.65
CA ASP A 4 -10.81 -19.74 -34.73
C ASP A 4 -10.36 -21.18 -35.00
N ALA A 5 -10.10 -21.53 -36.28
CA ALA A 5 -9.56 -22.81 -36.66
C ALA A 5 -8.08 -22.97 -36.25
N ILE A 6 -7.30 -21.90 -36.35
CA ILE A 6 -5.93 -21.85 -35.85
C ILE A 6 -5.87 -22.10 -34.37
N ASP A 7 -6.68 -21.39 -33.58
CA ASP A 7 -6.72 -21.56 -32.13
C ASP A 7 -7.17 -22.96 -31.70
N MET A 8 -8.14 -23.54 -32.38
CA MET A 8 -8.60 -24.91 -32.15
C MET A 8 -7.54 -26.00 -32.42
N LEU A 9 -6.61 -25.76 -33.35
CA LEU A 9 -5.55 -26.71 -33.67
C LEU A 9 -4.29 -26.49 -32.85
N LEU A 10 -3.93 -25.23 -32.58
CA LEU A 10 -2.72 -24.88 -31.87
C LEU A 10 -2.75 -25.26 -30.39
N GLN A 11 -3.85 -25.03 -29.72
CA GLN A 11 -3.95 -25.28 -28.27
C GLN A 11 -3.68 -26.76 -27.91
N PRO A 12 -4.34 -27.76 -28.52
CA PRO A 12 -4.05 -29.17 -28.23
C PRO A 12 -2.65 -29.60 -28.64
N ALA A 13 -2.14 -29.10 -29.76
CA ALA A 13 -0.78 -29.41 -30.24
C ALA A 13 0.27 -28.84 -29.25
N TYR A 14 0.06 -27.63 -28.78
CA TYR A 14 0.92 -27.00 -27.79
C TYR A 14 0.94 -27.77 -26.47
N GLU A 15 -0.24 -28.14 -25.94
CA GLU A 15 -0.36 -28.92 -24.70
C GLU A 15 0.32 -30.29 -24.83
N THR A 16 0.12 -30.96 -25.97
CA THR A 16 0.79 -32.24 -26.27
C THR A 16 2.31 -32.10 -26.30
N ALA A 17 2.82 -31.07 -26.97
CA ALA A 17 4.26 -30.82 -27.03
C ALA A 17 4.87 -30.52 -25.67
N LEU A 18 4.18 -29.77 -24.82
CA LEU A 18 4.61 -29.50 -23.45
C LEU A 18 4.69 -30.78 -22.60
N ASP A 19 3.70 -31.66 -22.72
CA ASP A 19 3.64 -32.93 -21.98
C ASP A 19 4.73 -33.90 -22.46
N GLU A 20 4.94 -34.02 -23.77
CA GLU A 20 5.95 -34.89 -24.36
C GLU A 20 7.38 -34.47 -23.94
N GLU A 21 7.67 -33.17 -24.04
CA GLU A 21 9.00 -32.60 -23.72
C GLU A 21 9.16 -32.31 -22.21
N LYS A 22 8.09 -32.45 -21.41
CA LYS A 22 8.06 -32.15 -19.94
C LYS A 22 8.50 -30.72 -19.64
N ILE A 23 8.11 -29.79 -20.47
CA ILE A 23 8.41 -28.37 -20.35
C ILE A 23 7.27 -27.69 -19.59
N MET A 24 7.62 -26.90 -18.56
CA MET A 24 6.70 -25.98 -17.91
C MET A 24 7.01 -24.54 -18.35
N PRO A 25 6.11 -23.86 -19.07
CA PRO A 25 6.28 -22.47 -19.44
C PRO A 25 6.36 -21.59 -18.20
N PHE A 26 7.32 -20.67 -18.16
CA PHE A 26 7.47 -19.70 -17.08
C PHE A 26 6.88 -18.34 -17.45
N ALA A 27 6.83 -18.02 -18.74
CA ALA A 27 6.22 -16.81 -19.27
C ALA A 27 5.33 -17.18 -20.47
N ARG A 28 4.55 -16.22 -20.96
CA ARG A 28 3.69 -16.42 -22.13
C ARG A 28 4.53 -16.86 -23.34
N PRO A 29 4.13 -17.93 -24.03
CA PRO A 29 4.84 -18.38 -25.22
C PRO A 29 4.69 -17.36 -26.34
N ASN A 30 5.74 -17.21 -27.15
CA ASN A 30 5.67 -16.44 -28.38
C ASN A 30 5.34 -17.39 -29.55
N LEU A 31 4.26 -17.08 -30.26
CA LEU A 31 3.75 -17.84 -31.38
C LEU A 31 4.06 -17.11 -32.69
N GLU A 32 4.76 -17.77 -33.59
CA GLU A 32 5.02 -17.31 -34.95
C GLU A 32 4.45 -18.34 -35.94
N ILE A 33 3.48 -17.94 -36.75
CA ILE A 33 2.93 -18.79 -37.81
C ILE A 33 3.83 -18.64 -39.02
N THR A 34 4.53 -19.72 -39.40
CA THR A 34 5.51 -19.71 -40.47
C THR A 34 4.91 -20.10 -41.81
N LYS A 35 3.82 -20.89 -41.82
CA LYS A 35 3.15 -21.34 -43.04
C LYS A 35 1.67 -21.65 -42.76
N VAL A 36 0.80 -21.21 -43.64
CA VAL A 36 -0.61 -21.58 -43.68
C VAL A 36 -1.00 -21.90 -45.11
N THR A 37 -1.53 -23.10 -45.34
CA THR A 37 -2.14 -23.55 -46.60
C THR A 37 -3.49 -24.18 -46.29
N ASP A 38 -4.24 -24.59 -47.32
CA ASP A 38 -5.55 -25.23 -47.12
C ASP A 38 -5.44 -26.59 -46.40
N ASP A 39 -4.26 -27.24 -46.45
CA ASP A 39 -4.05 -28.59 -45.92
C ASP A 39 -3.01 -28.66 -44.80
N GLU A 40 -2.24 -27.60 -44.56
CA GLU A 40 -1.10 -27.63 -43.65
C GLU A 40 -0.88 -26.28 -42.98
N MET A 41 -0.59 -26.33 -41.66
CA MET A 41 -0.15 -25.18 -40.88
C MET A 41 1.17 -25.51 -40.18
N GLU A 42 2.15 -24.62 -40.30
CA GLU A 42 3.39 -24.67 -39.53
C GLU A 42 3.44 -23.48 -38.57
N ALA A 43 3.70 -23.74 -37.32
CA ALA A 43 3.86 -22.72 -36.29
C ALA A 43 5.13 -22.98 -35.49
N LYS A 44 5.83 -21.92 -35.14
CA LYS A 44 7.00 -21.95 -34.26
C LYS A 44 6.56 -21.36 -32.92
N ILE A 45 6.62 -22.15 -31.85
CA ILE A 45 6.31 -21.71 -30.51
C ILE A 45 7.61 -21.59 -29.72
N SER A 46 7.95 -20.38 -29.27
CA SER A 46 9.10 -20.13 -28.42
C SER A 46 8.65 -20.08 -26.99
N ILE A 47 9.21 -20.97 -26.16
CA ILE A 47 8.81 -21.15 -24.76
C ILE A 47 9.96 -20.64 -23.88
N ILE A 48 9.64 -19.76 -22.96
CA ILE A 48 10.58 -19.32 -21.92
C ILE A 48 10.39 -20.24 -20.71
N VAL A 49 11.44 -20.96 -20.35
CA VAL A 49 11.48 -21.81 -19.15
C VAL A 49 11.96 -21.04 -17.94
N ALA A 50 11.71 -21.60 -16.76
CA ALA A 50 12.16 -20.98 -15.51
C ALA A 50 13.68 -20.74 -15.53
N PRO A 51 14.15 -19.56 -15.10
CA PRO A 51 15.57 -19.25 -15.04
C PRO A 51 16.34 -20.23 -14.16
N GLU A 52 17.56 -20.57 -14.56
CA GLU A 52 18.47 -21.33 -13.69
C GLU A 52 18.96 -20.43 -12.56
N VAL A 53 18.92 -20.98 -11.33
CA VAL A 53 19.36 -20.31 -10.12
C VAL A 53 20.50 -21.09 -9.51
N GLU A 54 21.69 -20.47 -9.48
CA GLU A 54 22.83 -20.92 -8.68
C GLU A 54 22.85 -20.09 -7.38
N LEU A 55 22.44 -20.72 -6.27
CA LEU A 55 22.44 -20.05 -4.98
C LEU A 55 23.86 -19.78 -4.49
N GLY A 56 24.10 -18.58 -3.99
CA GLY A 56 25.24 -18.27 -3.15
C GLY A 56 25.05 -18.76 -1.72
N GLN A 57 25.77 -18.15 -0.79
CA GLN A 57 25.56 -18.40 0.64
C GLN A 57 24.21 -17.85 1.07
N TYR A 58 23.41 -18.66 1.78
CA TYR A 58 22.11 -18.27 2.34
C TYR A 58 21.90 -18.71 3.79
N LYS A 59 22.92 -19.38 4.39
CA LYS A 59 23.00 -19.72 5.82
C LYS A 59 24.26 -19.14 6.42
N GLY A 60 24.20 -18.75 7.70
CA GLY A 60 25.34 -18.16 8.39
C GLY A 60 25.75 -16.80 7.81
N LEU A 61 24.81 -16.06 7.25
CA LEU A 61 24.99 -14.67 6.87
C LEU A 61 24.93 -13.82 8.14
N HIS A 62 25.78 -12.80 8.19
CA HIS A 62 25.78 -11.83 9.26
C HIS A 62 25.20 -10.50 8.77
N VAL A 63 24.14 -10.07 9.39
CA VAL A 63 23.48 -8.76 9.18
C VAL A 63 23.36 -8.08 10.52
N GLU A 64 23.71 -6.82 10.60
CA GLU A 64 23.58 -6.04 11.83
C GLU A 64 22.10 -5.89 12.21
N LYS A 65 21.73 -6.39 13.39
CA LYS A 65 20.37 -6.27 13.92
C LYS A 65 20.19 -4.89 14.54
N THR A 66 19.14 -4.19 14.15
CA THR A 66 18.77 -2.93 14.76
C THR A 66 18.29 -3.17 16.19
N ALA A 67 18.95 -2.53 17.16
CA ALA A 67 18.50 -2.58 18.55
C ALA A 67 17.15 -1.87 18.69
N VAL A 68 16.23 -2.50 19.42
CA VAL A 68 14.91 -1.92 19.68
C VAL A 68 14.90 -1.34 21.10
N GLU A 69 14.82 -0.03 21.15
CA GLU A 69 14.65 0.72 22.38
C GLU A 69 13.38 1.55 22.29
N VAL A 70 12.63 1.61 23.40
CA VAL A 70 11.45 2.48 23.55
C VAL A 70 11.80 3.52 24.60
N THR A 71 11.72 4.79 24.21
CA THR A 71 12.05 5.89 25.12
C THR A 71 10.80 6.39 25.83
N PRO A 72 10.94 6.97 27.04
CA PRO A 72 9.82 7.60 27.73
C PRO A 72 9.11 8.69 26.92
N GLU A 73 9.88 9.43 26.11
CA GLU A 73 9.36 10.48 25.23
C GLU A 73 8.42 9.92 24.16
N GLU A 74 8.73 8.74 23.60
CA GLU A 74 7.85 8.07 22.63
C GLU A 74 6.55 7.61 23.27
N ILE A 75 6.62 7.09 24.49
CA ILE A 75 5.44 6.68 25.27
C ILE A 75 4.55 7.90 25.55
N ASP A 76 5.15 8.99 26.05
CA ASP A 76 4.41 10.21 26.38
C ASP A 76 3.80 10.85 25.11
N ALA A 77 4.52 10.82 23.98
CA ALA A 77 4.01 11.32 22.70
C ALA A 77 2.82 10.50 22.17
N GLU A 78 2.88 9.16 22.27
CA GLU A 78 1.78 8.29 21.85
C GLU A 78 0.54 8.47 22.72
N ILE A 79 0.72 8.62 24.05
CA ILE A 79 -0.37 8.90 24.98
C ILE A 79 -0.97 10.30 24.71
N ALA A 80 -0.14 11.30 24.45
CA ALA A 80 -0.61 12.64 24.08
C ALA A 80 -1.42 12.62 22.78
N LYS A 81 -0.98 11.79 21.81
CA LYS A 81 -1.72 11.57 20.57
C LYS A 81 -3.06 10.88 20.85
N LEU A 82 -3.09 9.83 21.65
CA LEU A 82 -4.35 9.17 22.08
C LEU A 82 -5.31 10.16 22.72
N ALA A 83 -4.82 11.03 23.63
CA ALA A 83 -5.63 12.06 24.24
C ALA A 83 -6.14 13.09 23.22
N SER A 84 -5.31 13.48 22.26
CA SER A 84 -5.70 14.39 21.19
C SER A 84 -6.75 13.78 20.25
N ASP A 85 -6.62 12.50 19.92
CA ASP A 85 -7.55 11.78 19.05
C ASP A 85 -8.92 11.56 19.73
N ASN A 86 -8.95 11.54 21.06
CA ASN A 86 -10.16 11.47 21.89
C ASN A 86 -10.63 12.84 22.42
N ALA A 87 -10.12 13.94 21.87
CA ALA A 87 -10.53 15.26 22.29
C ALA A 87 -11.98 15.57 21.88
N GLU A 88 -12.73 16.18 22.78
CA GLU A 88 -14.08 16.68 22.51
C GLU A 88 -14.04 18.05 21.83
N LEU A 89 -14.89 18.24 20.83
CA LEU A 89 -15.13 19.56 20.25
C LEU A 89 -16.21 20.27 21.05
N ILE A 90 -15.83 21.27 21.84
CA ILE A 90 -16.75 22.07 22.62
C ILE A 90 -16.92 23.45 21.99
N THR A 91 -18.14 23.96 21.99
CA THR A 91 -18.43 25.32 21.48
C THR A 91 -17.67 26.35 22.31
N LYS A 92 -16.90 27.19 21.61
CA LYS A 92 -16.10 28.26 22.19
C LYS A 92 -16.75 29.60 21.91
N THR A 93 -16.86 30.43 22.93
CA THR A 93 -17.27 31.83 22.75
C THR A 93 -16.03 32.70 22.59
N GLY A 94 -15.98 33.46 21.49
CA GLY A 94 -14.85 34.36 21.22
C GLY A 94 -14.33 34.26 19.79
N GLU A 95 -13.08 34.63 19.61
CA GLU A 95 -12.41 34.62 18.31
C GLU A 95 -11.87 33.22 17.99
N ALA A 96 -12.00 32.83 16.71
CA ALA A 96 -11.39 31.61 16.19
C ALA A 96 -9.86 31.69 16.25
N ALA A 97 -9.21 30.65 16.72
CA ALA A 97 -7.77 30.53 16.82
C ALA A 97 -7.24 29.31 16.04
N LEU A 98 -5.94 29.27 15.81
CA LEU A 98 -5.31 28.05 15.24
C LEU A 98 -5.57 26.84 16.14
N GLY A 99 -5.96 25.72 15.54
CA GLY A 99 -6.35 24.49 16.25
C GLY A 99 -7.83 24.40 16.58
N ASP A 100 -8.60 25.50 16.46
CA ASP A 100 -10.06 25.47 16.58
C ASP A 100 -10.69 24.83 15.33
N THR A 101 -11.83 24.20 15.52
CA THR A 101 -12.68 23.73 14.41
C THR A 101 -13.81 24.74 14.21
N VAL A 102 -13.90 25.31 13.03
CA VAL A 102 -14.96 26.26 12.66
C VAL A 102 -15.98 25.60 11.75
N VAL A 103 -17.26 25.98 11.93
CA VAL A 103 -18.33 25.61 10.99
C VAL A 103 -18.62 26.83 10.14
N ILE A 104 -18.38 26.69 8.84
CA ILE A 104 -18.48 27.82 7.89
C ILE A 104 -19.36 27.49 6.69
N ASP A 105 -19.99 28.52 6.16
CA ASP A 105 -20.43 28.54 4.76
C ASP A 105 -19.39 29.31 3.96
N PHE A 106 -19.10 28.85 2.76
CA PHE A 106 -18.22 29.59 1.86
C PHE A 106 -18.64 29.48 0.41
N VAL A 107 -18.38 30.55 -0.33
CA VAL A 107 -18.58 30.60 -1.80
C VAL A 107 -17.37 31.29 -2.43
N GLY A 108 -16.67 30.57 -3.30
CA GLY A 108 -15.49 31.06 -4.01
C GLY A 108 -15.80 31.61 -5.38
N TYR A 109 -15.17 32.73 -5.73
CA TYR A 109 -15.28 33.43 -6.99
C TYR A 109 -13.90 33.60 -7.62
N VAL A 110 -13.81 33.31 -8.91
CA VAL A 110 -12.63 33.63 -9.76
C VAL A 110 -13.16 34.52 -10.91
N ASP A 111 -12.50 35.65 -11.16
CA ASP A 111 -12.92 36.64 -12.14
C ASP A 111 -14.41 37.06 -11.95
N GLY A 112 -14.88 37.14 -10.70
CA GLY A 112 -16.24 37.52 -10.33
C GLY A 112 -17.33 36.46 -10.61
N LYS A 113 -16.93 35.22 -10.95
CA LYS A 113 -17.86 34.10 -11.20
C LYS A 113 -17.56 32.96 -10.21
N ALA A 114 -18.65 32.42 -9.62
CA ALA A 114 -18.55 31.23 -8.82
C ALA A 114 -18.04 30.02 -9.66
N PHE A 115 -17.24 29.17 -9.09
CA PHE A 115 -16.66 28.00 -9.76
C PHE A 115 -17.11 26.69 -9.09
N ASP A 116 -17.13 25.63 -9.87
CA ASP A 116 -17.55 24.30 -9.39
C ASP A 116 -16.59 23.78 -8.33
N GLY A 117 -17.16 23.31 -7.20
CA GLY A 117 -16.38 22.85 -6.05
C GLY A 117 -15.86 23.97 -5.13
N GLY A 118 -16.20 25.25 -5.44
CA GLY A 118 -15.82 26.41 -4.64
C GLY A 118 -16.82 26.80 -3.56
N ALA A 119 -17.89 26.04 -3.30
CA ALA A 119 -18.91 26.40 -2.32
C ALA A 119 -19.31 25.19 -1.46
N ALA A 120 -19.51 25.43 -0.18
CA ALA A 120 -20.11 24.49 0.75
C ALA A 120 -20.86 25.22 1.86
N ASN A 121 -21.83 24.52 2.47
CA ASN A 121 -22.56 25.01 3.63
C ASN A 121 -22.30 24.09 4.82
N ASN A 122 -22.25 24.69 6.03
CA ASN A 122 -21.97 23.99 7.30
C ASN A 122 -20.72 23.09 7.21
N TYR A 123 -19.68 23.57 6.54
CA TYR A 123 -18.44 22.84 6.42
C TYR A 123 -17.63 22.97 7.71
N SER A 124 -17.20 21.82 8.25
CA SER A 124 -16.36 21.76 9.44
C SER A 124 -14.90 21.81 9.02
N LEU A 125 -14.17 22.83 9.47
CA LEU A 125 -12.76 23.08 9.10
C LEU A 125 -11.92 23.29 10.36
N GLU A 126 -10.88 22.50 10.53
CA GLU A 126 -9.87 22.72 11.56
C GLU A 126 -8.85 23.76 11.05
N LEU A 127 -8.71 24.88 11.77
CA LEU A 127 -7.78 25.96 11.40
C LEU A 127 -6.34 25.56 11.68
N GLY A 128 -5.50 25.60 10.64
CA GLY A 128 -4.11 25.15 10.69
C GLY A 128 -3.91 23.71 10.19
N SER A 129 -4.98 23.05 9.74
CA SER A 129 -4.89 21.70 9.14
C SER A 129 -4.21 21.69 7.77
N ASN A 130 -4.12 22.85 7.11
CA ASN A 130 -3.68 23.02 5.71
C ASN A 130 -4.50 22.17 4.72
N SER A 131 -5.75 21.89 5.03
CA SER A 131 -6.68 21.17 4.14
C SER A 131 -7.25 22.06 3.03
N PHE A 132 -7.14 23.39 3.20
CA PHE A 132 -7.52 24.40 2.20
C PHE A 132 -6.27 25.01 1.52
N ILE A 133 -6.52 25.79 0.48
CA ILE A 133 -5.45 26.49 -0.23
C ILE A 133 -4.74 27.49 0.71
N PRO A 134 -3.41 27.70 0.54
CA PRO A 134 -2.63 28.53 1.42
C PRO A 134 -3.23 29.92 1.63
N GLY A 135 -3.28 30.34 2.89
CA GLY A 135 -3.80 31.64 3.29
C GLY A 135 -5.33 31.70 3.47
N PHE A 136 -6.07 30.60 3.23
CA PHE A 136 -7.50 30.53 3.49
C PHE A 136 -7.79 30.45 4.99
N GLU A 137 -7.20 29.48 5.67
CA GLU A 137 -7.41 29.22 7.10
C GLU A 137 -6.87 30.37 7.96
N ASP A 138 -5.70 30.93 7.59
CA ASP A 138 -5.07 32.04 8.32
C ASP A 138 -5.97 33.30 8.37
N GLN A 139 -6.78 33.54 7.34
CA GLN A 139 -7.64 34.71 7.28
C GLN A 139 -8.96 34.55 8.06
N ILE A 140 -9.31 33.32 8.46
CA ILE A 140 -10.45 32.99 9.31
C ILE A 140 -10.08 33.16 10.79
N VAL A 141 -8.81 32.98 11.12
CA VAL A 141 -8.31 33.27 12.47
C VAL A 141 -8.67 34.71 12.89
N GLY A 142 -9.24 34.85 14.08
CA GLY A 142 -9.73 36.14 14.62
C GLY A 142 -11.20 36.45 14.29
N MET A 143 -11.86 35.70 13.43
CA MET A 143 -13.30 35.83 13.19
C MET A 143 -14.13 35.33 14.38
N LYS A 144 -15.31 35.89 14.56
CA LYS A 144 -16.28 35.53 15.60
C LYS A 144 -17.49 34.81 14.99
N GLU A 145 -18.22 34.12 15.85
CA GLU A 145 -19.50 33.52 15.49
C GLU A 145 -20.44 34.54 14.84
N ASN A 146 -21.11 34.15 13.75
CA ASN A 146 -21.98 34.94 12.89
C ASN A 146 -21.27 36.13 12.18
N GLU A 147 -19.96 36.13 12.07
CA GLU A 147 -19.23 37.12 11.28
C GLU A 147 -19.10 36.65 9.84
N GLU A 148 -19.27 37.63 8.92
CA GLU A 148 -19.08 37.43 7.49
C GLU A 148 -17.82 38.16 7.04
N LYS A 149 -17.03 37.51 6.16
CA LYS A 149 -15.80 38.12 5.65
C LYS A 149 -15.50 37.65 4.24
N ASP A 150 -15.05 38.57 3.40
CA ASP A 150 -14.45 38.24 2.12
C ASP A 150 -12.94 38.10 2.28
N ILE A 151 -12.41 36.93 1.92
CA ILE A 151 -10.97 36.65 1.94
C ILE A 151 -10.43 36.52 0.52
N GLN A 152 -9.19 36.92 0.34
CA GLN A 152 -8.48 36.83 -0.94
C GLN A 152 -7.34 35.82 -0.82
N VAL A 153 -7.33 34.86 -1.71
CA VAL A 153 -6.31 33.79 -1.76
C VAL A 153 -5.88 33.54 -3.18
N LYS A 154 -4.71 32.97 -3.36
CA LYS A 154 -4.20 32.61 -4.67
C LYS A 154 -4.06 31.09 -4.77
N PHE A 155 -4.60 30.51 -5.83
CA PHE A 155 -4.42 29.10 -6.11
C PHE A 155 -2.94 28.76 -6.39
N PRO A 156 -2.42 27.66 -5.84
CA PRO A 156 -1.06 27.20 -6.12
C PRO A 156 -0.83 26.91 -7.61
N GLU A 157 0.44 26.95 -8.03
CA GLU A 157 0.83 26.65 -9.41
C GLU A 157 0.64 25.15 -9.76
N ASN A 158 0.58 24.26 -8.79
CA ASN A 158 0.30 22.84 -8.93
C ASN A 158 -1.16 22.46 -8.69
N TYR A 159 -2.09 23.39 -8.94
CA TYR A 159 -3.53 23.15 -8.81
C TYR A 159 -4.17 22.78 -10.15
N VAL A 160 -5.47 22.43 -10.15
CA VAL A 160 -6.19 22.07 -11.37
C VAL A 160 -6.05 23.16 -12.46
N PRO A 161 -5.85 22.80 -13.74
CA PRO A 161 -5.47 23.75 -14.81
C PRO A 161 -6.39 24.97 -14.96
N LYS A 162 -7.69 24.84 -14.64
CA LYS A 162 -8.67 25.93 -14.75
C LYS A 162 -8.49 27.03 -13.68
N LEU A 163 -7.90 26.68 -12.53
CA LEU A 163 -7.77 27.54 -11.35
C LEU A 163 -6.33 27.89 -11.00
N LYS A 164 -5.36 27.10 -11.48
CA LYS A 164 -3.94 27.27 -11.26
C LYS A 164 -3.46 28.72 -11.36
N GLY A 165 -2.81 29.20 -10.29
CA GLY A 165 -2.19 30.53 -10.22
C GLY A 165 -3.16 31.71 -10.23
N LYS A 166 -4.49 31.46 -10.21
CA LYS A 166 -5.48 32.53 -10.22
C LYS A 166 -5.77 33.07 -8.84
N ASP A 167 -6.10 34.33 -8.76
CA ASP A 167 -6.63 34.95 -7.57
C ASP A 167 -8.12 34.57 -7.41
N ALA A 168 -8.51 34.23 -6.20
CA ALA A 168 -9.87 33.91 -5.83
C ALA A 168 -10.32 34.73 -4.62
N THR A 169 -11.61 35.12 -4.61
CA THR A 169 -12.25 35.72 -3.45
C THR A 169 -13.25 34.72 -2.90
N PHE A 170 -13.17 34.42 -1.60
CA PHE A 170 -14.16 33.61 -0.92
C PHE A 170 -14.97 34.45 0.05
N HIS A 171 -16.28 34.41 -0.11
CA HIS A 171 -17.21 34.92 0.87
C HIS A 171 -17.45 33.85 1.91
N ILE A 172 -17.17 34.13 3.18
CA ILE A 172 -17.23 33.19 4.30
C ILE A 172 -18.25 33.73 5.31
N VAL A 173 -19.09 32.81 5.82
CA VAL A 173 -19.96 33.05 6.97
C VAL A 173 -19.53 32.05 8.05
N LEU A 174 -19.10 32.51 9.20
CA LEU A 174 -18.70 31.67 10.31
C LEU A 174 -19.88 31.45 11.26
N HIS A 175 -20.37 30.20 11.35
CA HIS A 175 -21.53 29.86 12.17
C HIS A 175 -21.17 29.47 13.59
N GLU A 176 -20.09 28.73 13.77
CA GLU A 176 -19.72 28.18 15.08
C GLU A 176 -18.21 28.04 15.19
N VAL A 177 -17.67 28.36 16.36
CA VAL A 177 -16.27 28.07 16.72
C VAL A 177 -16.27 27.00 17.80
N LYS A 178 -15.51 25.94 17.56
CA LYS A 178 -15.31 24.83 18.51
C LYS A 178 -13.84 24.72 18.84
N GLU A 179 -13.52 24.65 20.12
CA GLU A 179 -12.16 24.34 20.56
C GLU A 179 -12.04 22.86 20.87
N LYS A 180 -10.87 22.33 20.59
CA LYS A 180 -10.50 20.94 20.87
C LYS A 180 -10.09 20.81 22.32
N LYS A 181 -10.99 20.30 23.15
CA LYS A 181 -10.70 20.04 24.56
C LYS A 181 -10.07 18.66 24.69
N VAL A 182 -8.75 18.64 24.82
CA VAL A 182 -8.01 17.41 25.08
C VAL A 182 -8.28 16.96 26.53
N PRO A 183 -8.71 15.70 26.77
CA PRO A 183 -8.93 15.19 28.10
C PRO A 183 -7.64 15.17 28.92
N ALA A 184 -7.75 15.34 30.23
CA ALA A 184 -6.63 15.10 31.14
C ALA A 184 -6.27 13.60 31.12
N ILE A 185 -4.98 13.29 31.17
CA ILE A 185 -4.52 11.90 31.22
C ILE A 185 -4.61 11.39 32.65
N ASP A 186 -5.81 10.95 33.04
CA ASP A 186 -6.15 10.44 34.34
C ASP A 186 -6.91 9.11 34.27
N ALA A 187 -7.44 8.63 35.38
CA ALA A 187 -8.15 7.36 35.44
C ALA A 187 -9.46 7.37 34.65
N ASP A 188 -10.13 8.52 34.52
CA ASP A 188 -11.37 8.66 33.76
C ASP A 188 -11.08 8.51 32.27
N PHE A 189 -10.05 9.19 31.77
CA PHE A 189 -9.57 9.03 30.38
C PHE A 189 -9.19 7.57 30.07
N VAL A 190 -8.47 6.90 30.98
CA VAL A 190 -8.08 5.49 30.78
C VAL A 190 -9.32 4.59 30.66
N SER A 191 -10.34 4.86 31.51
CA SER A 191 -11.61 4.14 31.47
C SER A 191 -12.37 4.34 30.14
N GLU A 192 -12.34 5.56 29.58
CA GLU A 192 -12.96 5.90 28.30
C GLU A 192 -12.30 5.16 27.09
N LEU A 193 -10.99 4.91 27.17
CA LEU A 193 -10.27 4.13 26.13
C LEU A 193 -10.72 2.66 26.08
N ALA A 194 -11.37 2.15 27.13
CA ALA A 194 -11.94 0.80 27.22
C ALA A 194 -10.97 -0.34 26.83
N TYR A 195 -9.69 -0.19 27.13
CA TYR A 195 -8.69 -1.25 26.91
C TYR A 195 -8.87 -2.34 27.98
N ASP A 196 -8.96 -3.60 27.53
CA ASP A 196 -9.11 -4.74 28.44
C ASP A 196 -7.94 -4.85 29.42
N GLY A 197 -8.26 -4.88 30.72
CA GLY A 197 -7.28 -4.98 31.81
C GLY A 197 -6.44 -3.73 32.06
N VAL A 198 -6.82 -2.56 31.52
CA VAL A 198 -6.12 -1.28 31.72
C VAL A 198 -7.04 -0.32 32.45
N GLU A 199 -6.74 -0.07 33.73
CA GLU A 199 -7.57 0.74 34.63
C GLU A 199 -6.85 2.00 35.18
N THR A 200 -5.52 2.05 35.02
CA THR A 200 -4.69 3.14 35.55
C THR A 200 -3.76 3.72 34.47
N VAL A 201 -3.31 4.96 34.68
CA VAL A 201 -2.35 5.63 33.79
C VAL A 201 -1.04 4.84 33.64
N ASP A 202 -0.57 4.21 34.74
CA ASP A 202 0.65 3.41 34.71
C ASP A 202 0.46 2.13 33.86
N GLN A 203 -0.72 1.51 33.92
CA GLN A 203 -1.06 0.38 33.06
C GLN A 203 -1.19 0.82 31.60
N LEU A 204 -1.76 1.99 31.32
CA LEU A 204 -1.80 2.58 29.98
C LEU A 204 -0.39 2.80 29.45
N LYS A 205 0.52 3.39 30.24
CA LYS A 205 1.94 3.56 29.85
C LYS A 205 2.60 2.24 29.52
N THR A 206 2.39 1.23 30.35
CA THR A 206 2.94 -0.12 30.10
C THR A 206 2.37 -0.75 28.83
N LYS A 207 1.07 -0.59 28.59
CA LYS A 207 0.45 -1.07 27.34
C LYS A 207 1.03 -0.37 26.12
N VAL A 208 1.10 0.95 26.13
CA VAL A 208 1.66 1.76 25.03
C VAL A 208 3.13 1.42 24.79
N GLU A 209 3.93 1.25 25.86
CA GLU A 209 5.33 0.80 25.75
C GLU A 209 5.41 -0.55 25.04
N ASN A 210 4.59 -1.53 25.42
CA ASN A 210 4.56 -2.85 24.81
C ASN A 210 4.12 -2.78 23.35
N ASP A 211 3.13 -1.95 23.02
CA ASP A 211 2.64 -1.77 21.64
C ASP A 211 3.73 -1.14 20.74
N ILE A 212 4.41 -0.08 21.22
CA ILE A 212 5.54 0.55 20.52
C ILE A 212 6.68 -0.46 20.34
N ARG A 213 7.01 -1.19 21.40
CA ARG A 213 8.06 -2.23 21.36
C ARG A 213 7.75 -3.30 20.35
N ALA A 214 6.54 -3.87 20.37
CA ALA A 214 6.10 -4.90 19.44
C ALA A 214 6.15 -4.41 17.99
N ARG A 215 5.73 -3.17 17.71
CA ARG A 215 5.83 -2.55 16.38
C ARG A 215 7.28 -2.41 15.93
N LYS A 216 8.14 -1.84 16.77
CA LYS A 216 9.57 -1.68 16.47
C LYS A 216 10.30 -3.02 16.28
N GLU A 217 9.98 -4.03 17.09
CA GLU A 217 10.53 -5.39 16.94
C GLU A 217 10.11 -6.02 15.60
N GLN A 218 8.85 -5.83 15.21
CA GLN A 218 8.38 -6.30 13.90
C GLN A 218 9.06 -5.56 12.74
N ASP A 219 9.22 -4.25 12.85
CA ASP A 219 9.92 -3.42 11.85
C ASP A 219 11.40 -3.81 11.74
N ALA A 220 12.08 -4.00 12.88
CA ALA A 220 13.47 -4.46 12.91
C ALA A 220 13.61 -5.87 12.32
N LYS A 221 12.67 -6.77 12.60
CA LYS A 221 12.62 -8.12 12.01
C LYS A 221 12.42 -8.09 10.50
N ASN A 222 11.52 -7.22 10.01
CA ASN A 222 11.27 -7.04 8.59
C ASN A 222 12.52 -6.49 7.88
N ALA A 223 13.12 -5.43 8.43
CA ALA A 223 14.34 -4.83 7.88
C ALA A 223 15.51 -5.83 7.85
N TYR A 224 15.66 -6.64 8.91
CA TYR A 224 16.65 -7.69 8.96
C TYR A 224 16.41 -8.76 7.89
N TYR A 225 15.16 -9.21 7.72
CA TYR A 225 14.80 -10.17 6.68
C TYR A 225 15.04 -9.61 5.27
N GLU A 226 14.67 -8.36 5.02
CA GLU A 226 14.95 -7.70 3.73
C GLU A 226 16.44 -7.61 3.43
N ALA A 227 17.27 -7.31 4.43
CA ALA A 227 18.72 -7.27 4.28
C ALA A 227 19.30 -8.68 3.99
N LEU A 228 18.79 -9.73 4.63
CA LEU A 228 19.14 -11.12 4.31
C LEU A 228 18.77 -11.48 2.87
N VAL A 229 17.53 -11.19 2.45
CA VAL A 229 17.06 -11.46 1.09
C VAL A 229 17.93 -10.72 0.07
N LYS A 230 18.29 -9.47 0.34
CA LYS A 230 19.20 -8.69 -0.51
C LYS A 230 20.57 -9.38 -0.65
N LEU A 231 21.19 -9.81 0.45
CA LEU A 231 22.49 -10.48 0.41
C LEU A 231 22.40 -11.81 -0.37
N ILE A 232 21.35 -12.59 -0.15
CA ILE A 232 21.12 -13.86 -0.85
C ILE A 232 20.94 -13.64 -2.34
N ARG A 233 20.09 -12.67 -2.72
CA ARG A 233 19.86 -12.28 -4.12
C ARG A 233 21.16 -11.85 -4.80
N ASP A 234 21.89 -10.94 -4.17
CA ASP A 234 23.11 -10.34 -4.73
C ASP A 234 24.26 -11.37 -4.79
N GLY A 235 24.28 -12.37 -3.89
CA GLY A 235 25.23 -13.47 -3.89
C GLY A 235 24.86 -14.62 -4.84
N SER A 236 23.66 -14.63 -5.42
CA SER A 236 23.18 -15.70 -6.30
C SER A 236 23.36 -15.30 -7.76
N LYS A 237 23.64 -16.32 -8.63
CA LYS A 237 23.67 -16.10 -10.08
C LYS A 237 22.34 -16.50 -10.67
N ILE A 238 21.63 -15.54 -11.24
CA ILE A 238 20.31 -15.71 -11.85
C ILE A 238 20.30 -14.97 -13.18
N THR A 239 20.09 -15.71 -14.26
CA THR A 239 19.96 -15.11 -15.59
C THR A 239 18.49 -15.04 -15.98
N ILE A 240 17.93 -13.85 -16.04
CA ILE A 240 16.52 -13.63 -16.33
C ILE A 240 16.38 -13.28 -17.82
N HIS A 241 15.45 -13.93 -18.50
CA HIS A 241 15.12 -13.58 -19.88
C HIS A 241 14.44 -12.20 -19.90
N PRO A 242 14.81 -11.28 -20.84
CA PRO A 242 14.23 -9.93 -20.88
C PRO A 242 12.70 -9.89 -20.95
N GLN A 243 12.06 -10.88 -21.58
CA GLN A 243 10.61 -10.95 -21.65
C GLN A 243 9.96 -11.11 -20.28
N ILE A 244 10.60 -11.85 -19.34
CA ILE A 244 10.07 -12.01 -17.97
C ILE A 244 10.04 -10.67 -17.25
N ILE A 245 11.10 -9.86 -17.41
CA ILE A 245 11.16 -8.50 -16.83
C ILE A 245 10.09 -7.63 -17.48
N HIS A 246 9.95 -7.71 -18.80
CA HIS A 246 8.93 -6.94 -19.53
C HIS A 246 7.51 -7.27 -19.06
N ASP A 247 7.18 -8.56 -18.93
CA ASP A 247 5.85 -9.01 -18.50
C ASP A 247 5.54 -8.52 -17.05
N GLU A 248 6.54 -8.53 -16.16
CA GLU A 248 6.40 -8.00 -14.80
C GLU A 248 6.20 -6.49 -14.81
N VAL A 249 6.95 -5.75 -15.63
CA VAL A 249 6.77 -4.29 -15.77
C VAL A 249 5.36 -3.96 -16.25
N GLU A 250 4.82 -4.69 -17.24
CA GLU A 250 3.45 -4.49 -17.71
C GLU A 250 2.42 -4.74 -16.59
N ALA A 251 2.61 -5.80 -15.78
CA ALA A 251 1.77 -6.05 -14.62
C ALA A 251 1.89 -4.94 -13.56
N MET A 252 3.09 -4.44 -13.31
CA MET A 252 3.32 -3.30 -12.39
C MET A 252 2.65 -2.02 -12.88
N LYS A 253 2.70 -1.74 -14.20
CA LYS A 253 2.03 -0.59 -14.83
C LYS A 253 0.52 -0.66 -14.68
N GLU A 254 -0.08 -1.84 -14.88
CA GLU A 254 -1.51 -2.04 -14.70
C GLU A 254 -1.93 -1.80 -13.23
N ASN A 255 -1.20 -2.38 -12.29
CA ASN A 255 -1.46 -2.18 -10.86
C ASN A 255 -1.31 -0.71 -10.46
N PHE A 256 -0.28 -0.03 -10.96
CA PHE A 256 -0.06 1.39 -10.71
C PHE A 256 -1.20 2.25 -11.27
N ALA A 257 -1.65 1.98 -12.49
CA ALA A 257 -2.78 2.69 -13.08
C ALA A 257 -4.06 2.52 -12.24
N ASN A 258 -4.33 1.30 -11.78
CA ASN A 258 -5.46 1.00 -10.92
C ASN A 258 -5.36 1.73 -9.57
N GLN A 259 -4.17 1.79 -8.97
CA GLN A 259 -3.95 2.51 -7.71
C GLN A 259 -4.15 4.02 -7.85
N VAL A 260 -3.63 4.62 -8.93
CA VAL A 260 -3.84 6.04 -9.26
C VAL A 260 -5.32 6.34 -9.44
N GLN A 261 -6.05 5.46 -10.14
CA GLN A 261 -7.50 5.60 -10.35
C GLN A 261 -8.30 5.47 -9.05
N GLN A 262 -7.94 4.55 -8.16
CA GLN A 262 -8.58 4.40 -6.84
C GLN A 262 -8.41 5.66 -5.97
N ASN A 263 -7.31 6.40 -6.15
CA ASN A 263 -7.09 7.70 -5.51
C ASN A 263 -7.80 8.87 -6.23
N GLY A 264 -8.66 8.59 -7.20
CA GLY A 264 -9.46 9.60 -7.91
C GLY A 264 -8.68 10.39 -8.95
N LEU A 265 -7.49 9.94 -9.34
CA LEU A 265 -6.64 10.61 -10.33
C LEU A 265 -6.56 9.81 -11.63
N THR A 266 -6.28 10.51 -12.72
CA THR A 266 -5.80 9.88 -13.96
C THR A 266 -4.27 9.82 -13.95
N LEU A 267 -3.67 8.93 -14.75
CA LEU A 267 -2.21 8.86 -14.91
C LEU A 267 -1.63 10.21 -15.39
N GLU A 268 -2.33 10.88 -16.29
CA GLU A 268 -1.91 12.20 -16.77
C GLU A 268 -1.86 13.24 -15.65
N GLN A 269 -2.88 13.27 -14.77
CA GLN A 269 -2.90 14.15 -13.60
C GLN A 269 -1.77 13.79 -12.62
N TYR A 270 -1.53 12.49 -12.40
CA TYR A 270 -0.43 12.03 -11.56
C TYR A 270 0.92 12.54 -12.07
N TYR A 271 1.21 12.37 -13.37
CA TYR A 271 2.47 12.84 -13.97
C TYR A 271 2.61 14.38 -13.90
N GLN A 272 1.51 15.11 -14.09
CA GLN A 272 1.51 16.57 -13.95
C GLN A 272 1.80 17.03 -12.51
N ILE A 273 1.24 16.35 -11.52
CA ILE A 273 1.42 16.69 -10.09
C ILE A 273 2.83 16.33 -9.61
N THR A 274 3.33 15.16 -9.99
CA THR A 274 4.64 14.66 -9.51
C THR A 274 5.82 15.18 -10.32
N GLY A 275 5.59 15.69 -11.54
CA GLY A 275 6.64 16.12 -12.46
C GLY A 275 7.45 14.96 -13.05
N GLN A 276 7.02 13.72 -12.86
CA GLN A 276 7.63 12.54 -13.44
C GLN A 276 7.15 12.32 -14.88
N THR A 277 7.99 11.67 -15.70
CA THR A 277 7.56 11.21 -17.03
C THR A 277 7.14 9.74 -16.98
N PRO A 278 6.31 9.27 -17.93
CA PRO A 278 6.01 7.84 -18.06
C PRO A 278 7.29 6.98 -18.18
N GLU A 279 8.29 7.46 -18.91
CA GLU A 279 9.57 6.79 -19.12
C GLU A 279 10.39 6.68 -17.83
N ASP A 280 10.38 7.72 -16.96
CA ASP A 280 11.04 7.67 -15.65
C ASP A 280 10.41 6.61 -14.76
N VAL A 281 9.08 6.55 -14.72
CA VAL A 281 8.32 5.57 -13.93
C VAL A 281 8.58 4.16 -14.45
N GLU A 282 8.53 3.94 -15.77
CA GLU A 282 8.78 2.64 -16.39
C GLU A 282 10.22 2.17 -16.16
N SER A 283 11.20 3.06 -16.29
CA SER A 283 12.61 2.74 -16.02
C SER A 283 12.83 2.30 -14.59
N LYS A 284 12.18 2.95 -13.63
CA LYS A 284 12.23 2.55 -12.23
C LYS A 284 11.56 1.21 -12.00
N MET A 285 10.36 1.01 -12.59
CA MET A 285 9.66 -0.28 -12.53
C MET A 285 10.49 -1.43 -13.09
N ALA A 286 11.26 -1.21 -14.16
CA ALA A 286 12.13 -2.24 -14.74
C ALA A 286 13.24 -2.68 -13.76
N VAL A 287 13.83 -1.75 -13.02
CA VAL A 287 14.82 -2.06 -11.98
C VAL A 287 14.17 -2.81 -10.83
N ASP A 288 13.03 -2.34 -10.35
CA ASP A 288 12.30 -2.96 -9.24
C ASP A 288 11.78 -4.36 -9.63
N ALA A 289 11.30 -4.55 -10.87
CA ALA A 289 10.88 -5.83 -11.42
C ALA A 289 12.04 -6.85 -11.41
N GLU A 290 13.22 -6.46 -11.91
CA GLU A 290 14.39 -7.34 -11.89
C GLU A 290 14.79 -7.75 -10.47
N ILE A 291 14.79 -6.80 -9.53
CA ILE A 291 15.08 -7.04 -8.11
C ILE A 291 14.08 -8.04 -7.51
N ASN A 292 12.79 -7.84 -7.76
CA ASN A 292 11.72 -8.69 -7.26
C ASN A 292 11.82 -10.11 -7.82
N ILE A 293 11.96 -10.24 -9.13
CA ILE A 293 12.07 -11.55 -9.80
C ILE A 293 13.28 -12.32 -9.27
N ARG A 294 14.46 -11.68 -9.16
CA ARG A 294 15.66 -12.31 -8.61
C ARG A 294 15.45 -12.76 -7.17
N SER A 295 14.81 -11.95 -6.35
CA SER A 295 14.52 -12.29 -4.95
C SER A 295 13.57 -13.49 -4.85
N VAL A 296 12.47 -13.47 -5.61
CA VAL A 296 11.50 -14.58 -5.64
C VAL A 296 12.16 -15.88 -6.09
N LEU A 297 12.91 -15.84 -7.19
CA LEU A 297 13.58 -17.04 -7.74
C LEU A 297 14.63 -17.63 -6.76
N ALA A 298 15.39 -16.75 -6.08
CA ALA A 298 16.34 -17.21 -5.06
C ALA A 298 15.63 -17.88 -3.88
N LEU A 299 14.55 -17.27 -3.37
CA LEU A 299 13.76 -17.82 -2.27
C LEU A 299 13.05 -19.13 -2.64
N GLU A 300 12.48 -19.22 -3.82
CA GLU A 300 11.90 -20.47 -4.34
C GLU A 300 12.95 -21.59 -4.48
N LYS A 301 14.16 -21.24 -4.91
CA LYS A 301 15.24 -22.20 -5.00
C LYS A 301 15.66 -22.71 -3.62
N ILE A 302 15.74 -21.84 -2.61
CA ILE A 302 15.98 -22.23 -1.22
C ILE A 302 14.87 -23.15 -0.73
N ALA A 303 13.60 -22.81 -0.96
CA ALA A 303 12.47 -23.66 -0.58
C ALA A 303 12.56 -25.07 -1.17
N LYS A 304 12.98 -25.19 -2.43
CA LYS A 304 13.21 -26.48 -3.09
C LYS A 304 14.38 -27.26 -2.49
N VAL A 305 15.51 -26.60 -2.22
CA VAL A 305 16.73 -27.23 -1.65
C VAL A 305 16.49 -27.69 -0.21
N GLU A 306 15.80 -26.90 0.58
CA GLU A 306 15.54 -27.17 2.01
C GLU A 306 14.22 -27.94 2.25
N ASN A 307 13.50 -28.33 1.19
CA ASN A 307 12.22 -29.04 1.25
C ASN A 307 11.13 -28.30 2.07
N LEU A 308 11.07 -26.98 1.94
CA LEU A 308 10.08 -26.13 2.61
C LEU A 308 8.75 -26.14 1.85
N HIS A 309 8.19 -27.31 1.62
CA HIS A 309 6.89 -27.46 0.98
C HIS A 309 5.76 -27.19 1.96
N VAL A 310 4.65 -26.68 1.43
CA VAL A 310 3.42 -26.50 2.20
C VAL A 310 2.59 -27.78 2.05
N THR A 311 2.21 -28.36 3.17
CA THR A 311 1.32 -29.54 3.21
C THR A 311 -0.14 -29.12 3.28
N GLN A 312 -1.05 -30.02 2.89
CA GLN A 312 -2.48 -29.77 3.03
C GLN A 312 -2.89 -29.56 4.49
N GLU A 313 -2.22 -30.23 5.41
CA GLU A 313 -2.49 -30.09 6.85
C GLU A 313 -2.14 -28.67 7.35
N GLU A 314 -1.05 -28.07 6.86
CA GLU A 314 -0.67 -26.70 7.19
C GLU A 314 -1.68 -25.69 6.62
N VAL A 315 -2.17 -25.91 5.39
CA VAL A 315 -3.22 -25.10 4.80
C VAL A 315 -4.50 -25.18 5.63
N ASP A 316 -4.96 -26.39 5.95
CA ASP A 316 -6.16 -26.61 6.75
C ASP A 316 -6.05 -26.02 8.16
N PHE A 317 -4.87 -26.08 8.77
CA PHE A 317 -4.60 -25.47 10.07
C PHE A 317 -4.71 -23.93 10.03
N GLU A 318 -4.14 -23.29 9.03
CA GLU A 318 -4.23 -21.82 8.89
C GLU A 318 -5.68 -21.38 8.56
N LEU A 319 -6.40 -22.14 7.73
CA LEU A 319 -7.82 -21.89 7.48
C LEU A 319 -8.66 -22.01 8.75
N ALA A 320 -8.34 -22.98 9.62
CA ALA A 320 -9.03 -23.15 10.91
C ALA A 320 -8.78 -21.97 11.85
N LYS A 321 -7.55 -21.39 11.86
CA LYS A 321 -7.27 -20.16 12.62
C LYS A 321 -8.12 -18.98 12.14
N ILE A 322 -8.24 -18.80 10.83
CA ILE A 322 -9.08 -17.76 10.24
C ILE A 322 -10.54 -17.97 10.65
N ALA A 323 -11.04 -19.22 10.53
CA ALA A 323 -12.39 -19.56 10.94
C ALA A 323 -12.68 -19.22 12.41
N GLN A 324 -11.73 -19.50 13.29
CA GLN A 324 -11.81 -19.16 14.71
C GLN A 324 -11.78 -17.65 14.95
N GLN A 325 -10.86 -16.93 14.29
CA GLN A 325 -10.70 -15.48 14.44
C GLN A 325 -11.97 -14.72 14.03
N TYR A 326 -12.61 -15.15 12.94
CA TYR A 326 -13.82 -14.49 12.42
C TYR A 326 -15.12 -15.15 12.89
N SER A 327 -15.05 -16.14 13.81
CA SER A 327 -16.20 -16.89 14.30
C SER A 327 -17.05 -17.47 13.15
N MET A 328 -16.38 -18.01 12.12
CA MET A 328 -17.00 -18.60 10.93
C MET A 328 -16.81 -20.12 10.90
N GLU A 329 -17.68 -20.82 10.19
CA GLU A 329 -17.49 -22.25 9.92
C GLU A 329 -16.34 -22.46 8.91
N LEU A 330 -15.49 -23.46 9.15
CA LEU A 330 -14.30 -23.75 8.33
C LEU A 330 -14.63 -23.95 6.85
N GLU A 331 -15.74 -24.66 6.55
CA GLU A 331 -16.17 -24.93 5.17
C GLU A 331 -16.53 -23.61 4.43
N LYS A 332 -17.13 -22.65 5.13
CA LYS A 332 -17.42 -21.34 4.56
C LYS A 332 -16.15 -20.54 4.26
N VAL A 333 -15.14 -20.61 5.13
CA VAL A 333 -13.82 -19.99 4.89
C VAL A 333 -13.15 -20.62 3.68
N LYS A 334 -13.18 -21.96 3.56
CA LYS A 334 -12.66 -22.68 2.39
C LYS A 334 -13.34 -22.27 1.09
N GLU A 335 -14.65 -22.09 1.10
CA GLU A 335 -15.42 -21.67 -0.06
C GLU A 335 -15.05 -20.23 -0.49
N ILE A 336 -14.95 -19.30 0.46
CA ILE A 336 -14.58 -17.90 0.20
C ILE A 336 -13.16 -17.82 -0.36
N LEU A 337 -12.21 -18.57 0.20
CA LEU A 337 -10.80 -18.52 -0.20
C LEU A 337 -10.46 -19.42 -1.39
N LYS A 338 -11.40 -20.24 -1.86
CA LYS A 338 -11.18 -21.17 -2.98
C LYS A 338 -10.55 -20.52 -4.22
N PRO A 339 -10.98 -19.32 -4.68
CA PRO A 339 -10.34 -18.65 -5.83
C PRO A 339 -8.89 -18.21 -5.56
N GLN A 340 -8.53 -18.03 -4.31
CA GLN A 340 -7.23 -17.50 -3.86
C GLN A 340 -6.36 -18.57 -3.15
N MET A 341 -6.74 -19.84 -3.21
CA MET A 341 -6.08 -20.91 -2.48
C MET A 341 -4.59 -21.06 -2.83
N SER A 342 -4.24 -20.86 -4.11
CA SER A 342 -2.85 -20.90 -4.55
C SER A 342 -2.01 -19.75 -3.97
N SER A 343 -2.59 -18.57 -3.89
CA SER A 343 -1.97 -17.40 -3.26
C SER A 343 -1.80 -17.62 -1.76
N PHE A 344 -2.85 -18.14 -1.09
CA PHE A 344 -2.83 -18.47 0.33
C PHE A 344 -1.74 -19.52 0.67
N ALA A 345 -1.61 -20.58 -0.13
CA ALA A 345 -0.55 -21.56 0.05
C ALA A 345 0.85 -20.94 -0.16
N ARG A 346 0.99 -20.03 -1.11
CA ARG A 346 2.24 -19.29 -1.34
C ARG A 346 2.60 -18.40 -0.14
N ASP A 347 1.64 -17.77 0.50
CA ASP A 347 1.89 -16.95 1.69
C ASP A 347 2.38 -17.79 2.87
N ILE A 348 1.82 -19.01 3.05
CA ILE A 348 2.33 -19.96 4.03
C ILE A 348 3.77 -20.37 3.69
N GLN A 349 4.07 -20.64 2.42
CA GLN A 349 5.43 -20.99 1.99
C GLN A 349 6.42 -19.84 2.24
N ASN A 350 6.05 -18.62 1.91
CA ASN A 350 6.88 -17.43 2.15
C ASN A 350 7.18 -17.25 3.64
N ARG A 351 6.19 -17.47 4.51
CA ARG A 351 6.40 -17.46 5.95
C ARG A 351 7.39 -18.55 6.41
N LYS A 352 7.27 -19.78 5.91
CA LYS A 352 8.23 -20.87 6.21
C LYS A 352 9.64 -20.53 5.76
N ILE A 353 9.79 -19.91 4.58
CA ILE A 353 11.10 -19.46 4.08
C ILE A 353 11.68 -18.37 5.00
N SER A 354 10.85 -17.39 5.37
CA SER A 354 11.26 -16.32 6.27
C SER A 354 11.71 -16.86 7.63
N GLU A 355 10.92 -17.73 8.25
CA GLU A 355 11.26 -18.38 9.52
C GLU A 355 12.57 -19.19 9.42
N PHE A 356 12.73 -19.92 8.33
CA PHE A 356 13.95 -20.68 8.07
C PHE A 356 15.18 -19.77 7.95
N LEU A 357 15.09 -18.70 7.18
CA LEU A 357 16.19 -17.75 6.99
C LEU A 357 16.54 -17.03 8.29
N LEU A 358 15.55 -16.61 9.05
CA LEU A 358 15.74 -15.95 10.34
C LEU A 358 16.37 -16.89 11.39
N ALA A 359 16.09 -18.20 11.33
CA ALA A 359 16.63 -19.19 12.25
C ALA A 359 18.06 -19.63 11.91
N ASN A 360 18.50 -19.46 10.65
CA ASN A 360 19.80 -19.93 10.17
C ASN A 360 20.81 -18.80 9.89
N ASN A 361 20.47 -17.56 10.26
CA ASN A 361 21.32 -16.38 10.07
C ASN A 361 21.34 -15.53 11.34
N ASP A 362 22.46 -14.79 11.57
CA ASP A 362 22.67 -13.96 12.76
C ASP A 362 22.93 -12.49 12.39
#